data_addfb232693e1f200bc5a71d8adf3171
#
_entry.id   addfb232693e1f200bc5a71d8adf3171
#
_cell.length_a   1.000
_cell.length_b   1.000
_cell.length_c   1.000
_cell.angle_alpha   90.00
_cell.angle_beta   90.00
_cell.angle_gamma   90.00
#
_symmetry.space_group_name_H-M   'P 1'
#
loop_
_entity.id
_entity.type
_entity.pdbx_description
1 polymer ?
#
loop_
_entity_poly.entity_id
_entity_poly.type
_entity_poly.pdbx_seq_one_letter_code
_entity_poly.pdbx_strand_id
1 'polypeptide(L)'
;EMPDGHFTTCPFPNPEIAEALNLGLKKAKAEKADLLLATDPDCDRVGIAVADGEEFRLVTGNEVGALLLEYICAQRTEKGTMPVNPLTVKTIVTTELVDKIAAKYGVEVRNVLTGFKFIGEQIGFLEAKGEEDRYIFGFEESYGYLSGSYVRDKDAVDASMLICEMAAFYRKQGKSILQQLNALYAEYGVFCHTQQSFVCEGESGMERMSNIMEQLRVAPPKKVGQYDVVGTEDYEKSEIVDKNSGTVTPITLPKSNVIAFRLQNEARVVVRPSGTEPKIKVYYTTTGKTSEDAANLTKSIQNDFTKILGF
;
A
#
# COMPACT_ATOMS: atom_id res chain seq x y z
N GLU A 1 -13.84 -11.08 -26.71
CA GLU A 1 -12.52 -10.88 -27.32
C GLU A 1 -11.65 -12.10 -27.04
N MET A 2 -10.70 -12.40 -27.94
CA MET A 2 -9.81 -13.55 -27.75
C MET A 2 -8.55 -13.10 -27.00
N PRO A 3 -7.98 -13.95 -26.11
CA PRO A 3 -6.70 -13.68 -25.50
C PRO A 3 -5.59 -13.44 -26.52
N ASP A 4 -4.72 -12.48 -26.24
CA ASP A 4 -3.57 -12.13 -27.09
C ASP A 4 -2.30 -12.03 -26.23
N GLY A 5 -1.39 -12.99 -26.39
CA GLY A 5 -0.13 -13.04 -25.65
C GLY A 5 0.86 -11.91 -25.97
N HIS A 6 0.61 -11.12 -27.02
CA HIS A 6 1.38 -9.92 -27.34
C HIS A 6 0.84 -8.66 -26.64
N PHE A 7 -0.32 -8.74 -25.98
CA PHE A 7 -0.99 -7.64 -25.31
C PHE A 7 -1.14 -6.39 -26.19
N THR A 8 -1.48 -6.57 -27.49
CA THR A 8 -1.52 -5.51 -28.52
C THR A 8 -2.39 -4.31 -28.11
N THR A 9 -3.47 -4.56 -27.36
CA THR A 9 -4.40 -3.51 -26.90
C THR A 9 -4.09 -3.01 -25.49
N CYS A 10 -3.14 -3.63 -24.79
CA CYS A 10 -2.72 -3.26 -23.43
C CYS A 10 -1.23 -3.59 -23.23
N PRO A 11 -0.30 -2.79 -23.79
CA PRO A 11 1.14 -3.08 -23.80
C PRO A 11 1.77 -3.26 -22.40
N PHE A 12 1.14 -2.67 -21.37
CA PHE A 12 1.54 -2.80 -19.97
C PHE A 12 0.34 -3.25 -19.15
N PRO A 13 0.03 -4.56 -19.09
CA PRO A 13 -1.15 -5.09 -18.42
C PRO A 13 -0.99 -5.09 -16.89
N ASN A 14 -0.88 -3.91 -16.31
CA ASN A 14 -0.75 -3.67 -14.87
C ASN A 14 -1.92 -2.80 -14.40
N PRO A 15 -2.76 -3.28 -13.47
CA PRO A 15 -3.94 -2.55 -12.98
C PRO A 15 -3.62 -1.27 -12.20
N GLU A 16 -2.35 -1.02 -11.85
CA GLU A 16 -1.89 0.24 -11.27
C GLU A 16 -1.82 1.38 -12.31
N ILE A 17 -1.75 1.05 -13.61
CA ILE A 17 -1.51 2.00 -14.70
C ILE A 17 -2.85 2.39 -15.32
N ALA A 18 -3.17 3.68 -15.29
CA ALA A 18 -4.43 4.20 -15.80
C ALA A 18 -4.65 3.86 -17.29
N GLU A 19 -3.59 3.89 -18.09
CA GLU A 19 -3.61 3.58 -19.51
C GLU A 19 -4.02 2.13 -19.78
N ALA A 20 -3.65 1.20 -18.89
CA ALA A 20 -4.04 -0.21 -18.99
C ALA A 20 -5.56 -0.39 -18.86
N LEU A 21 -6.24 0.51 -18.16
CA LEU A 21 -7.67 0.46 -17.92
C LEU A 21 -8.51 1.14 -18.99
N ASN A 22 -7.89 1.86 -19.95
CA ASN A 22 -8.60 2.74 -20.91
C ASN A 22 -9.72 2.05 -21.69
N LEU A 23 -9.51 0.83 -22.18
CA LEU A 23 -10.54 0.08 -22.91
C LEU A 23 -11.69 -0.34 -21.99
N GLY A 24 -11.33 -0.82 -20.79
CA GLY A 24 -12.30 -1.17 -19.77
C GLY A 24 -13.15 0.03 -19.32
N LEU A 25 -12.52 1.18 -19.11
CA LEU A 25 -13.20 2.43 -18.73
C LEU A 25 -14.17 2.91 -19.81
N LYS A 26 -13.77 2.86 -21.10
CA LYS A 26 -14.67 3.18 -22.21
C LYS A 26 -15.90 2.27 -22.23
N LYS A 27 -15.70 0.97 -22.02
CA LYS A 27 -16.80 0.00 -21.96
C LYS A 27 -17.67 0.24 -20.73
N ALA A 28 -17.08 0.38 -19.55
CA ALA A 28 -17.79 0.64 -18.30
C ALA A 28 -18.68 1.89 -18.41
N LYS A 29 -18.17 2.96 -19.02
CA LYS A 29 -18.92 4.20 -19.27
C LYS A 29 -20.09 3.97 -20.23
N ALA A 30 -19.89 3.22 -21.32
CA ALA A 30 -20.94 2.90 -22.29
C ALA A 30 -22.06 2.04 -21.69
N GLU A 31 -21.70 1.08 -20.83
CA GLU A 31 -22.63 0.18 -20.14
C GLU A 31 -23.22 0.80 -18.86
N LYS A 32 -22.83 2.02 -18.49
CA LYS A 32 -23.21 2.68 -17.23
C LYS A 32 -22.96 1.81 -16.01
N ALA A 33 -21.79 1.17 -15.98
CA ALA A 33 -21.37 0.32 -14.85
C ALA A 33 -21.07 1.18 -13.62
N ASP A 34 -21.32 0.64 -12.43
CA ASP A 34 -20.94 1.30 -11.16
C ASP A 34 -19.48 1.06 -10.79
N LEU A 35 -18.92 -0.06 -11.26
CA LEU A 35 -17.61 -0.58 -10.90
C LEU A 35 -16.94 -1.26 -12.10
N LEU A 36 -15.66 -1.00 -12.29
CA LEU A 36 -14.75 -1.73 -13.17
C LEU A 36 -13.72 -2.44 -12.30
N LEU A 37 -13.48 -3.74 -12.58
CA LEU A 37 -12.37 -4.50 -12.04
C LEU A 37 -11.44 -4.91 -13.18
N ALA A 38 -10.15 -4.85 -12.95
CA ALA A 38 -9.13 -5.30 -13.91
C ALA A 38 -8.01 -6.03 -13.16
N THR A 39 -7.76 -7.29 -13.53
CA THR A 39 -6.64 -8.06 -13.01
C THR A 39 -5.42 -7.91 -13.90
N ASP A 40 -4.24 -8.24 -13.37
CA ASP A 40 -3.08 -8.49 -14.20
C ASP A 40 -3.14 -9.89 -14.85
N PRO A 41 -2.18 -10.23 -15.76
CA PRO A 41 -2.30 -11.45 -16.57
C PRO A 41 -2.26 -12.76 -15.79
N ASP A 42 -1.53 -12.82 -14.67
CA ASP A 42 -1.45 -13.99 -13.78
C ASP A 42 -2.50 -13.98 -12.67
N CYS A 43 -3.37 -12.93 -12.67
CA CYS A 43 -4.53 -12.82 -11.80
C CYS A 43 -4.19 -12.84 -10.30
N ASP A 44 -3.07 -12.22 -9.93
CA ASP A 44 -2.66 -12.06 -8.53
C ASP A 44 -2.93 -10.65 -7.99
N ARG A 45 -3.11 -9.64 -8.87
CA ARG A 45 -3.47 -8.26 -8.52
C ARG A 45 -4.78 -7.86 -9.18
N VAL A 46 -5.54 -6.98 -8.50
CA VAL A 46 -6.75 -6.38 -9.04
C VAL A 46 -6.83 -4.89 -8.72
N GLY A 47 -6.99 -4.08 -9.76
CA GLY A 47 -7.31 -2.66 -9.66
C GLY A 47 -8.78 -2.41 -9.94
N ILE A 48 -9.30 -1.31 -9.39
CA ILE A 48 -10.69 -0.91 -9.59
C ILE A 48 -10.83 0.55 -10.00
N ALA A 49 -11.89 0.81 -10.76
CA ALA A 49 -12.40 2.15 -10.99
C ALA A 49 -13.88 2.20 -10.63
N VAL A 50 -14.29 3.23 -9.93
CA VAL A 50 -15.65 3.42 -9.41
C VAL A 50 -16.27 4.62 -10.12
N ALA A 51 -17.54 4.50 -10.50
CA ALA A 51 -18.30 5.60 -11.10
C ALA A 51 -18.39 6.79 -10.12
N ASP A 52 -18.05 7.98 -10.63
CA ASP A 52 -18.09 9.26 -9.93
C ASP A 52 -18.75 10.31 -10.86
N GLY A 53 -20.07 10.41 -10.77
CA GLY A 53 -20.87 11.17 -11.74
C GLY A 53 -20.80 10.56 -13.15
N GLU A 54 -20.32 11.34 -14.13
CA GLU A 54 -20.14 10.89 -15.50
C GLU A 54 -18.75 10.27 -15.78
N GLU A 55 -17.85 10.35 -14.82
CA GLU A 55 -16.48 9.86 -14.93
C GLU A 55 -16.24 8.64 -14.02
N PHE A 56 -15.04 8.08 -14.11
CA PHE A 56 -14.58 7.01 -13.23
C PHE A 56 -13.36 7.46 -12.43
N ARG A 57 -13.38 7.24 -11.13
CA ARG A 57 -12.21 7.43 -10.27
C ARG A 57 -11.50 6.08 -10.08
N LEU A 58 -10.21 6.04 -10.39
CA LEU A 58 -9.34 4.92 -10.02
C LEU A 58 -9.11 4.96 -8.50
N VAL A 59 -9.26 3.81 -7.86
CA VAL A 59 -9.03 3.65 -6.43
C VAL A 59 -7.70 2.94 -6.23
N THR A 60 -6.80 3.54 -5.48
CA THR A 60 -5.45 3.00 -5.27
C THR A 60 -5.46 1.71 -4.46
N GLY A 61 -4.39 0.91 -4.57
CA GLY A 61 -4.25 -0.32 -3.79
C GLY A 61 -4.36 -0.11 -2.28
N ASN A 62 -3.79 0.98 -1.78
CA ASN A 62 -3.91 1.37 -0.38
C ASN A 62 -5.36 1.70 0.03
N GLU A 63 -6.09 2.42 -0.82
CA GLU A 63 -7.49 2.76 -0.57
C GLU A 63 -8.39 1.52 -0.58
N VAL A 64 -8.20 0.63 -1.57
CA VAL A 64 -8.95 -0.63 -1.67
C VAL A 64 -8.66 -1.52 -0.46
N GLY A 65 -7.38 -1.67 -0.09
CA GLY A 65 -6.99 -2.50 1.05
C GLY A 65 -7.58 -1.98 2.37
N ALA A 66 -7.58 -0.67 2.59
CA ALA A 66 -8.22 -0.05 3.76
C ALA A 66 -9.74 -0.25 3.77
N LEU A 67 -10.41 -0.07 2.62
CA LEU A 67 -11.85 -0.31 2.47
C LEU A 67 -12.21 -1.77 2.72
N LEU A 68 -11.44 -2.72 2.19
CA LEU A 68 -11.67 -4.16 2.40
C LEU A 68 -11.45 -4.54 3.86
N LEU A 69 -10.40 -4.04 4.51
CA LEU A 69 -10.18 -4.32 5.93
C LEU A 69 -11.35 -3.81 6.79
N GLU A 70 -11.79 -2.55 6.58
CA GLU A 70 -12.95 -2.00 7.29
C GLU A 70 -14.20 -2.85 7.05
N TYR A 71 -14.47 -3.21 5.79
CA TYR A 71 -15.61 -4.04 5.42
C TYR A 71 -15.57 -5.41 6.10
N ILE A 72 -14.44 -6.13 6.02
CA ILE A 72 -14.26 -7.44 6.66
C ILE A 72 -14.45 -7.35 8.16
N CYS A 73 -13.82 -6.36 8.82
CA CYS A 73 -13.92 -6.17 10.26
C CYS A 73 -15.37 -5.85 10.69
N ALA A 74 -16.04 -4.93 9.99
CA ALA A 74 -17.41 -4.56 10.28
C ALA A 74 -18.36 -5.74 10.13
N GLN A 75 -18.25 -6.49 9.02
CA GLN A 75 -19.13 -7.65 8.75
C GLN A 75 -18.89 -8.80 9.72
N ARG A 76 -17.61 -9.11 10.03
CA ARG A 76 -17.30 -10.16 11.02
C ARG A 76 -17.78 -9.79 12.42
N THR A 77 -17.67 -8.52 12.80
CA THR A 77 -18.17 -8.02 14.08
C THR A 77 -19.71 -8.12 14.15
N GLU A 78 -20.40 -7.64 13.12
CA GLU A 78 -21.88 -7.68 13.04
C GLU A 78 -22.42 -9.11 13.09
N LYS A 79 -21.75 -10.04 12.38
CA LYS A 79 -22.14 -11.46 12.33
C LYS A 79 -21.63 -12.30 13.50
N GLY A 80 -20.82 -11.74 14.40
CA GLY A 80 -20.21 -12.49 15.52
C GLY A 80 -19.20 -13.56 15.06
N THR A 81 -18.55 -13.35 13.90
CA THR A 81 -17.60 -14.30 13.31
C THR A 81 -16.14 -13.79 13.35
N MET A 82 -15.89 -12.72 14.12
CA MET A 82 -14.52 -12.27 14.34
C MET A 82 -13.75 -13.32 15.16
N PRO A 83 -12.59 -13.81 14.70
CA PRO A 83 -11.82 -14.78 15.47
C PRO A 83 -11.26 -14.16 16.76
N VAL A 84 -10.83 -15.00 17.68
CA VAL A 84 -10.10 -14.56 18.87
C VAL A 84 -8.71 -14.08 18.44
N ASN A 85 -8.30 -12.89 18.90
CA ASN A 85 -7.03 -12.27 18.54
C ASN A 85 -6.83 -12.15 17.01
N PRO A 86 -7.75 -11.50 16.28
CA PRO A 86 -7.67 -11.38 14.83
C PRO A 86 -6.41 -10.67 14.38
N LEU A 87 -5.89 -11.05 13.22
CA LEU A 87 -4.65 -10.53 12.66
C LEU A 87 -4.85 -10.06 11.23
N THR A 88 -4.35 -8.86 10.93
CA THR A 88 -4.11 -8.38 9.56
C THR A 88 -2.61 -8.17 9.32
N VAL A 89 -2.18 -8.38 8.07
CA VAL A 89 -0.76 -8.24 7.69
C VAL A 89 -0.63 -7.24 6.55
N LYS A 90 0.31 -6.30 6.68
CA LYS A 90 0.64 -5.33 5.62
C LYS A 90 2.14 -5.15 5.48
N THR A 91 2.58 -4.56 4.35
CA THR A 91 3.99 -4.25 4.19
C THR A 91 4.37 -2.93 4.87
N ILE A 92 5.67 -2.73 5.09
CA ILE A 92 6.23 -1.50 5.67
C ILE A 92 6.03 -0.24 4.82
N VAL A 93 5.53 -0.37 3.59
CA VAL A 93 5.22 0.74 2.67
C VAL A 93 3.72 0.86 2.38
N THR A 94 2.91 0.01 3.00
CA THR A 94 1.45 0.04 2.92
C THR A 94 0.88 1.03 3.94
N THR A 95 -0.28 1.60 3.65
CA THR A 95 -0.91 2.69 4.40
C THR A 95 -1.05 2.44 5.91
N GLU A 96 -0.75 3.44 6.70
CA GLU A 96 -0.99 3.47 8.16
C GLU A 96 -2.48 3.64 8.53
N LEU A 97 -3.36 3.92 7.57
CA LEU A 97 -4.81 3.90 7.79
C LEU A 97 -5.29 2.52 8.30
N VAL A 98 -4.60 1.45 7.89
CA VAL A 98 -4.82 0.08 8.39
C VAL A 98 -4.69 0.00 9.91
N ASP A 99 -3.67 0.64 10.49
CA ASP A 99 -3.42 0.60 11.93
C ASP A 99 -4.57 1.27 12.70
N LYS A 100 -5.12 2.36 12.17
CA LYS A 100 -6.25 3.09 12.76
C LYS A 100 -7.55 2.26 12.68
N ILE A 101 -7.82 1.65 11.52
CA ILE A 101 -8.97 0.76 11.33
C ILE A 101 -8.84 -0.46 12.25
N ALA A 102 -7.70 -1.12 12.26
CA ALA A 102 -7.45 -2.31 13.07
C ALA A 102 -7.63 -2.04 14.58
N ALA A 103 -7.14 -0.89 15.06
CA ALA A 103 -7.31 -0.47 16.45
C ALA A 103 -8.78 -0.37 16.87
N LYS A 104 -9.68 0.13 15.99
CA LYS A 104 -11.12 0.21 16.24
C LYS A 104 -11.75 -1.16 16.51
N TYR A 105 -11.27 -2.20 15.83
CA TYR A 105 -11.83 -3.56 15.89
C TYR A 105 -11.02 -4.53 16.77
N GLY A 106 -9.96 -4.06 17.42
CA GLY A 106 -9.10 -4.91 18.24
C GLY A 106 -8.31 -5.94 17.43
N VAL A 107 -7.96 -5.60 16.17
CA VAL A 107 -7.18 -6.45 15.25
C VAL A 107 -5.70 -6.18 15.44
N GLU A 108 -4.90 -7.23 15.61
CA GLU A 108 -3.43 -7.14 15.58
C GLU A 108 -2.97 -6.76 14.16
N VAL A 109 -2.03 -5.82 14.04
CA VAL A 109 -1.39 -5.47 12.76
C VAL A 109 0.05 -5.98 12.78
N ARG A 110 0.43 -6.78 11.78
CA ARG A 110 1.83 -7.12 11.55
C ARG A 110 2.34 -6.42 10.31
N ASN A 111 3.39 -5.63 10.50
CA ASN A 111 4.14 -5.05 9.40
C ASN A 111 5.23 -6.02 8.97
N VAL A 112 5.35 -6.26 7.65
CA VAL A 112 6.38 -7.13 7.07
C VAL A 112 7.14 -6.39 5.97
N LEU A 113 8.28 -6.92 5.52
CA LEU A 113 8.99 -6.37 4.36
C LEU A 113 8.13 -6.47 3.10
N THR A 114 8.45 -5.68 2.09
CA THR A 114 7.78 -5.72 0.78
C THR A 114 7.97 -7.06 0.09
N GLY A 115 6.87 -7.57 -0.46
CA GLY A 115 6.78 -8.86 -1.13
C GLY A 115 5.81 -9.79 -0.40
N PHE A 116 4.81 -10.27 -1.13
CA PHE A 116 3.70 -11.04 -0.55
C PHE A 116 4.15 -12.33 0.15
N LYS A 117 5.32 -12.87 -0.23
CA LYS A 117 5.94 -14.00 0.48
C LYS A 117 6.06 -13.78 1.98
N PHE A 118 6.30 -12.54 2.44
CA PHE A 118 6.39 -12.23 3.87
C PHE A 118 5.00 -12.19 4.52
N ILE A 119 3.95 -11.84 3.78
CA ILE A 119 2.57 -11.98 4.25
C ILE A 119 2.21 -13.47 4.36
N GLY A 120 2.51 -14.25 3.31
CA GLY A 120 2.31 -15.70 3.30
C GLY A 120 3.10 -16.42 4.42
N GLU A 121 4.30 -15.95 4.75
CA GLU A 121 5.09 -16.47 5.87
C GLU A 121 4.37 -16.27 7.23
N GLN A 122 3.69 -15.14 7.45
CA GLN A 122 2.91 -14.93 8.68
C GLN A 122 1.75 -15.90 8.80
N ILE A 123 1.10 -16.25 7.69
CA ILE A 123 0.08 -17.29 7.67
C ILE A 123 0.71 -18.64 8.07
N GLY A 124 1.88 -18.97 7.50
CA GLY A 124 2.61 -20.20 7.84
C GLY A 124 2.99 -20.28 9.34
N PHE A 125 3.36 -19.16 9.95
CA PHE A 125 3.64 -19.11 11.39
C PHE A 125 2.40 -19.32 12.26
N LEU A 126 1.22 -18.88 11.80
CA LEU A 126 -0.05 -19.15 12.46
C LEU A 126 -0.44 -20.61 12.30
N GLU A 127 -0.34 -21.16 11.09
CA GLU A 127 -0.66 -22.55 10.77
C GLU A 127 0.18 -23.53 11.61
N ALA A 128 1.48 -23.26 11.77
CA ALA A 128 2.36 -24.07 12.63
C ALA A 128 1.91 -24.14 14.11
N LYS A 129 1.00 -23.23 14.52
CA LYS A 129 0.41 -23.17 15.85
C LYS A 129 -1.05 -23.61 15.91
N GLY A 130 -1.67 -23.93 14.75
CA GLY A 130 -3.09 -24.16 14.64
C GLY A 130 -3.94 -22.89 14.89
N GLU A 131 -3.41 -21.73 14.51
CA GLU A 131 -4.00 -20.41 14.73
C GLU A 131 -4.32 -19.68 13.40
N GLU A 132 -4.34 -20.37 12.28
CA GLU A 132 -4.52 -19.79 10.93
C GLU A 132 -5.82 -19.00 10.77
N ASP A 133 -6.86 -19.35 11.52
CA ASP A 133 -8.14 -18.62 11.56
C ASP A 133 -8.02 -17.19 12.08
N ARG A 134 -6.94 -16.86 12.78
CA ARG A 134 -6.66 -15.49 13.22
C ARG A 134 -6.37 -14.55 12.06
N TYR A 135 -5.82 -15.07 10.96
CA TYR A 135 -5.56 -14.27 9.78
C TYR A 135 -6.86 -13.93 9.07
N ILE A 136 -7.23 -12.65 9.07
CA ILE A 136 -8.47 -12.17 8.47
C ILE A 136 -8.27 -11.49 7.12
N PHE A 137 -7.10 -10.85 6.92
CA PHE A 137 -6.76 -10.11 5.71
C PHE A 137 -5.28 -9.74 5.66
N GLY A 138 -4.73 -9.65 4.44
CA GLY A 138 -3.41 -9.07 4.19
C GLY A 138 -3.33 -8.50 2.79
N PHE A 139 -2.52 -7.45 2.62
CA PHE A 139 -2.38 -6.82 1.32
C PHE A 139 -1.10 -6.00 1.17
N GLU A 140 -0.77 -5.71 -0.07
CA GLU A 140 0.27 -4.78 -0.50
C GLU A 140 -0.34 -3.56 -1.20
N GLU A 141 0.33 -2.42 -1.12
CA GLU A 141 -0.04 -1.20 -1.83
C GLU A 141 -0.11 -1.39 -3.35
N SER A 142 0.61 -2.38 -3.87
CA SER A 142 0.67 -2.75 -5.29
C SER A 142 -0.50 -3.63 -5.75
N TYR A 143 -1.68 -3.43 -5.17
CA TYR A 143 -2.95 -4.03 -5.61
C TYR A 143 -3.07 -5.55 -5.39
N GLY A 144 -2.24 -6.12 -4.52
CA GLY A 144 -2.29 -7.52 -4.13
C GLY A 144 -2.99 -7.73 -2.78
N TYR A 145 -3.99 -8.59 -2.73
CA TYR A 145 -4.83 -8.83 -1.55
C TYR A 145 -5.05 -10.33 -1.32
N LEU A 146 -5.31 -10.70 -0.07
CA LEU A 146 -5.68 -12.07 0.31
C LEU A 146 -6.53 -12.05 1.58
N SER A 147 -7.72 -12.67 1.54
CA SER A 147 -8.67 -12.66 2.67
C SER A 147 -8.73 -13.96 3.47
N GLY A 148 -7.95 -14.96 3.10
CA GLY A 148 -7.95 -16.27 3.76
C GLY A 148 -6.57 -16.92 3.82
N SER A 149 -6.48 -18.01 4.56
CA SER A 149 -5.22 -18.74 4.79
C SER A 149 -4.99 -19.91 3.81
N TYR A 150 -5.85 -20.08 2.81
CA TYR A 150 -5.85 -21.22 1.87
C TYR A 150 -4.71 -21.22 0.84
N VAL A 151 -4.11 -20.05 0.56
CA VAL A 151 -2.91 -19.87 -0.27
C VAL A 151 -1.89 -18.99 0.43
N ARG A 152 -0.68 -18.81 -0.18
CA ARG A 152 0.42 -18.03 0.39
C ARG A 152 0.84 -16.86 -0.48
N ASP A 153 0.02 -16.55 -1.48
CA ASP A 153 0.21 -15.43 -2.38
C ASP A 153 -1.11 -14.67 -2.60
N LYS A 154 -1.02 -13.54 -3.26
CA LYS A 154 -2.14 -12.68 -3.65
C LYS A 154 -3.15 -13.45 -4.51
N ASP A 155 -4.41 -13.16 -4.32
CA ASP A 155 -5.49 -13.76 -5.09
C ASP A 155 -6.46 -12.69 -5.58
N ALA A 156 -6.37 -12.36 -6.87
CA ALA A 156 -7.24 -11.36 -7.46
C ALA A 156 -8.68 -11.87 -7.66
N VAL A 157 -8.91 -13.17 -7.70
CA VAL A 157 -10.27 -13.74 -7.78
C VAL A 157 -11.00 -13.56 -6.45
N ASP A 158 -10.35 -13.92 -5.34
CA ASP A 158 -10.84 -13.67 -3.99
C ASP A 158 -11.11 -12.17 -3.77
N ALA A 159 -10.13 -11.33 -4.07
CA ALA A 159 -10.24 -9.89 -3.92
C ALA A 159 -11.37 -9.30 -4.79
N SER A 160 -11.53 -9.74 -6.04
CA SER A 160 -12.61 -9.30 -6.93
C SER A 160 -13.98 -9.66 -6.37
N MET A 161 -14.14 -10.86 -5.84
CA MET A 161 -15.37 -11.29 -5.20
C MET A 161 -15.71 -10.39 -3.99
N LEU A 162 -14.74 -10.17 -3.10
CA LEU A 162 -14.91 -9.30 -1.92
C LEU A 162 -15.21 -7.84 -2.28
N ILE A 163 -14.54 -7.31 -3.31
CA ILE A 163 -14.80 -5.95 -3.80
C ILE A 163 -16.23 -5.83 -4.31
N CYS A 164 -16.71 -6.82 -5.08
CA CYS A 164 -18.10 -6.84 -5.56
C CYS A 164 -19.11 -6.96 -4.39
N GLU A 165 -18.83 -7.82 -3.42
CA GLU A 165 -19.65 -7.97 -2.21
C GLU A 165 -19.73 -6.66 -1.43
N MET A 166 -18.58 -6.03 -1.17
CA MET A 166 -18.48 -4.73 -0.51
C MET A 166 -19.26 -3.63 -1.27
N ALA A 167 -19.08 -3.57 -2.60
CA ALA A 167 -19.78 -2.61 -3.44
C ALA A 167 -21.31 -2.79 -3.36
N ALA A 168 -21.80 -4.03 -3.46
CA ALA A 168 -23.20 -4.37 -3.35
C ALA A 168 -23.76 -4.05 -1.95
N PHE A 169 -22.99 -4.32 -0.90
CA PHE A 169 -23.36 -4.01 0.48
C PHE A 169 -23.56 -2.50 0.69
N TYR A 170 -22.60 -1.66 0.28
CA TYR A 170 -22.72 -0.21 0.42
C TYR A 170 -23.83 0.34 -0.49
N ARG A 171 -23.96 -0.16 -1.71
CA ARG A 171 -25.05 0.24 -2.62
C ARG A 171 -26.44 -0.02 -2.01
N LYS A 172 -26.63 -1.16 -1.33
CA LYS A 172 -27.88 -1.46 -0.61
C LYS A 172 -28.20 -0.44 0.49
N GLN A 173 -27.16 0.20 1.03
CA GLN A 173 -27.27 1.29 2.02
C GLN A 173 -27.39 2.68 1.39
N GLY A 174 -27.45 2.78 0.06
CA GLY A 174 -27.48 4.04 -0.67
C GLY A 174 -26.14 4.76 -0.73
N LYS A 175 -25.03 4.05 -0.52
CA LYS A 175 -23.66 4.59 -0.54
C LYS A 175 -22.85 4.01 -1.69
N SER A 176 -21.95 4.81 -2.25
CA SER A 176 -20.89 4.32 -3.14
C SER A 176 -19.63 3.93 -2.34
N ILE A 177 -18.73 3.17 -2.98
CA ILE A 177 -17.39 2.89 -2.42
C ILE A 177 -16.64 4.19 -2.10
N LEU A 178 -16.73 5.21 -2.96
CA LEU A 178 -16.07 6.51 -2.76
C LEU A 178 -16.65 7.28 -1.57
N GLN A 179 -17.95 7.19 -1.35
CA GLN A 179 -18.57 7.78 -0.16
C GLN A 179 -18.12 7.08 1.12
N GLN A 180 -17.94 5.76 1.09
CA GLN A 180 -17.36 5.03 2.22
C GLN A 180 -15.91 5.40 2.46
N LEU A 181 -15.09 5.53 1.41
CA LEU A 181 -13.70 5.99 1.53
C LEU A 181 -13.64 7.39 2.16
N ASN A 182 -14.51 8.30 1.71
CA ASN A 182 -14.59 9.64 2.30
C ASN A 182 -15.02 9.60 3.78
N ALA A 183 -15.86 8.65 4.17
CA ALA A 183 -16.22 8.45 5.57
C ALA A 183 -15.01 7.98 6.41
N LEU A 184 -14.18 7.08 5.88
CA LEU A 184 -12.93 6.69 6.54
C LEU A 184 -11.97 7.87 6.68
N TYR A 185 -11.83 8.67 5.64
CA TYR A 185 -10.99 9.88 5.68
C TYR A 185 -11.52 10.93 6.66
N ALA A 186 -12.82 11.07 6.79
CA ALA A 186 -13.42 11.95 7.78
C ALA A 186 -13.16 11.48 9.23
N GLU A 187 -13.13 10.16 9.45
CA GLU A 187 -12.90 9.56 10.77
C GLU A 187 -11.42 9.56 11.16
N TYR A 188 -10.52 9.25 10.23
CA TYR A 188 -9.09 8.96 10.51
C TYR A 188 -8.10 9.97 9.94
N GLY A 189 -8.55 10.91 9.12
CA GLY A 189 -7.70 11.81 8.33
C GLY A 189 -7.44 11.28 6.93
N VAL A 190 -7.07 12.17 6.02
CA VAL A 190 -6.76 11.82 4.63
C VAL A 190 -5.31 11.36 4.53
N PHE A 191 -5.09 10.15 4.04
CA PHE A 191 -3.77 9.59 3.74
C PHE A 191 -3.49 9.72 2.24
N CYS A 192 -2.33 10.26 1.89
CA CYS A 192 -1.82 10.29 0.52
C CYS A 192 -0.56 9.44 0.44
N HIS A 193 -0.57 8.47 -0.45
CA HIS A 193 0.55 7.58 -0.71
C HIS A 193 0.97 7.72 -2.16
N THR A 194 2.26 7.94 -2.38
CA THR A 194 2.84 8.01 -3.72
C THR A 194 4.17 7.29 -3.77
N GLN A 195 4.59 6.91 -4.97
CA GLN A 195 5.87 6.29 -5.22
C GLN A 195 6.59 7.03 -6.34
N GLN A 196 7.91 7.18 -6.19
CA GLN A 196 8.81 7.60 -7.27
C GLN A 196 9.88 6.53 -7.49
N SER A 197 10.31 6.40 -8.74
CA SER A 197 11.40 5.52 -9.12
C SER A 197 12.51 6.35 -9.75
N PHE A 198 13.73 6.20 -9.24
CA PHE A 198 14.93 6.87 -9.70
C PHE A 198 15.87 5.86 -10.34
N VAL A 199 16.14 6.01 -11.62
CA VAL A 199 17.05 5.14 -12.36
C VAL A 199 18.45 5.72 -12.27
N CYS A 200 19.41 4.92 -11.84
CA CYS A 200 20.82 5.26 -11.84
C CYS A 200 21.44 4.76 -13.14
N GLU A 201 21.48 5.62 -14.16
CA GLU A 201 21.95 5.25 -15.51
C GLU A 201 23.46 4.99 -15.58
N GLY A 202 23.87 4.20 -16.57
CA GLY A 202 25.26 3.92 -16.91
C GLY A 202 25.87 2.71 -16.19
N GLU A 203 27.11 2.39 -16.55
CA GLU A 203 27.86 1.24 -16.00
C GLU A 203 28.08 1.35 -14.48
N SER A 204 28.20 2.56 -13.94
CA SER A 204 28.34 2.83 -12.50
C SER A 204 27.00 2.96 -11.76
N GLY A 205 25.86 2.66 -12.41
CA GLY A 205 24.53 2.84 -11.82
C GLY A 205 24.33 2.09 -10.50
N MET A 206 24.82 0.85 -10.40
CA MET A 206 24.76 0.06 -9.16
C MET A 206 25.61 0.68 -8.03
N GLU A 207 26.79 1.19 -8.36
CA GLU A 207 27.67 1.87 -7.41
C GLU A 207 27.05 3.17 -6.93
N ARG A 208 26.50 3.99 -7.84
CA ARG A 208 25.76 5.22 -7.49
C ARG A 208 24.59 4.92 -6.54
N MET A 209 23.81 3.88 -6.85
CA MET A 209 22.70 3.44 -5.99
C MET A 209 23.19 3.04 -4.59
N SER A 210 24.28 2.27 -4.50
CA SER A 210 24.87 1.86 -3.23
C SER A 210 25.36 3.06 -2.43
N ASN A 211 26.06 4.01 -3.09
CA ASN A 211 26.57 5.22 -2.46
C ASN A 211 25.44 6.12 -1.92
N ILE A 212 24.33 6.25 -2.64
CA ILE A 212 23.14 6.97 -2.16
C ILE A 212 22.60 6.34 -0.88
N MET A 213 22.43 5.01 -0.86
CA MET A 213 21.94 4.30 0.31
C MET A 213 22.87 4.46 1.52
N GLU A 214 24.18 4.39 1.30
CA GLU A 214 25.18 4.59 2.36
C GLU A 214 25.17 6.03 2.88
N GLN A 215 25.08 7.03 2.00
CA GLN A 215 24.97 8.44 2.40
C GLN A 215 23.75 8.70 3.26
N LEU A 216 22.58 8.12 2.91
CA LEU A 216 21.37 8.25 3.71
C LEU A 216 21.50 7.65 5.11
N ARG A 217 22.38 6.63 5.29
CA ARG A 217 22.65 5.99 6.58
C ARG A 217 23.68 6.76 7.40
N VAL A 218 24.74 7.25 6.76
CA VAL A 218 25.83 7.95 7.45
C VAL A 218 25.43 9.38 7.80
N ALA A 219 24.73 10.05 6.91
CA ALA A 219 24.29 11.44 7.07
C ALA A 219 22.78 11.59 6.77
N PRO A 220 21.91 11.01 7.62
CA PRO A 220 20.47 11.09 7.42
C PRO A 220 19.98 12.54 7.41
N PRO A 221 19.06 12.90 6.51
CA PRO A 221 18.54 14.27 6.45
C PRO A 221 17.96 14.68 7.80
N LYS A 222 18.15 15.97 8.15
CA LYS A 222 17.54 16.54 9.35
C LYS A 222 16.11 17.02 9.09
N LYS A 223 15.84 17.42 7.84
CA LYS A 223 14.54 17.88 7.34
C LYS A 223 14.26 17.30 5.97
N VAL A 224 12.98 17.16 5.64
CA VAL A 224 12.48 16.85 4.30
C VAL A 224 11.27 17.73 4.05
N GLY A 225 11.31 18.57 3.02
CA GLY A 225 10.35 19.65 2.84
C GLY A 225 10.36 20.58 4.06
N GLN A 226 9.17 20.82 4.60
CA GLN A 226 9.03 21.67 5.80
C GLN A 226 9.14 20.91 7.13
N TYR A 227 9.23 19.58 7.12
CA TYR A 227 9.18 18.75 8.32
C TYR A 227 10.55 18.31 8.81
N ASP A 228 10.72 18.31 10.12
CA ASP A 228 11.87 17.70 10.76
C ASP A 228 11.76 16.18 10.70
N VAL A 229 12.90 15.51 10.52
CA VAL A 229 13.01 14.06 10.66
C VAL A 229 13.08 13.72 12.15
N VAL A 230 12.01 13.13 12.66
CA VAL A 230 11.85 12.77 14.10
C VAL A 230 12.34 11.35 14.41
N GLY A 231 12.61 10.54 13.41
CA GLY A 231 13.17 9.20 13.60
C GLY A 231 13.64 8.56 12.30
N THR A 232 14.47 7.53 12.45
CA THR A 232 14.97 6.71 11.33
C THR A 232 14.77 5.24 11.64
N GLU A 233 14.45 4.44 10.61
CA GLU A 233 14.32 3.00 10.70
C GLU A 233 15.28 2.40 9.67
N ASP A 234 16.37 1.81 10.14
CA ASP A 234 17.37 1.16 9.28
C ASP A 234 17.21 -0.35 9.36
N TYR A 235 16.62 -0.93 8.33
CA TYR A 235 16.34 -2.37 8.27
C TYR A 235 17.60 -3.21 8.02
N GLU A 236 18.68 -2.62 7.53
CA GLU A 236 19.97 -3.31 7.38
C GLU A 236 20.69 -3.43 8.71
N LYS A 237 20.61 -2.38 9.54
CA LYS A 237 21.17 -2.37 10.90
C LYS A 237 20.22 -3.00 11.91
N SER A 238 18.96 -3.22 11.56
CA SER A 238 17.87 -3.67 12.43
C SER A 238 17.62 -2.71 13.61
N GLU A 239 17.63 -1.39 13.35
CA GLU A 239 17.51 -0.35 14.38
C GLU A 239 16.45 0.69 14.01
N ILE A 240 15.66 1.09 15.01
CA ILE A 240 14.81 2.27 14.98
C ILE A 240 15.41 3.29 15.93
N VAL A 241 15.74 4.46 15.43
CA VAL A 241 16.24 5.58 16.25
C VAL A 241 15.17 6.66 16.35
N ASP A 242 14.72 6.95 17.54
CA ASP A 242 13.89 8.12 17.83
C ASP A 242 14.80 9.31 18.13
N LYS A 243 14.73 10.35 17.31
CA LYS A 243 15.62 11.51 17.43
C LYS A 243 15.24 12.45 18.57
N ASN A 244 13.99 12.40 19.03
CA ASN A 244 13.53 13.27 20.12
C ASN A 244 14.01 12.75 21.48
N SER A 245 13.92 11.43 21.67
CA SER A 245 14.33 10.78 22.94
C SER A 245 15.75 10.23 22.91
N GLY A 246 16.35 10.04 21.72
CA GLY A 246 17.63 9.33 21.54
C GLY A 246 17.49 7.82 21.73
N THR A 247 16.28 7.29 21.88
CA THR A 247 16.06 5.86 22.11
C THR A 247 16.32 5.07 20.85
N VAL A 248 17.03 3.95 20.99
CA VAL A 248 17.25 2.97 19.92
C VAL A 248 16.49 1.68 20.28
N THR A 249 15.63 1.23 19.37
CA THR A 249 14.88 -0.02 19.52
C THR A 249 15.18 -0.97 18.38
N PRO A 250 15.21 -2.30 18.60
CA PRO A 250 15.51 -3.25 17.53
C PRO A 250 14.33 -3.41 16.57
N ILE A 251 14.63 -3.60 15.28
CA ILE A 251 13.70 -4.11 14.27
C ILE A 251 13.79 -5.63 14.29
N THR A 252 12.66 -6.31 14.48
CA THR A 252 12.59 -7.78 14.51
C THR A 252 12.42 -8.43 13.15
N LEU A 253 12.19 -7.63 12.10
CA LEU A 253 12.08 -8.11 10.71
C LEU A 253 13.45 -8.56 10.18
N PRO A 254 13.47 -9.44 9.16
CA PRO A 254 14.72 -9.82 8.49
C PRO A 254 15.48 -8.58 7.99
N LYS A 255 16.82 -8.69 7.96
CA LYS A 255 17.65 -7.61 7.42
C LYS A 255 17.32 -7.35 5.94
N SER A 256 17.21 -6.09 5.60
CA SER A 256 16.92 -5.65 4.24
C SER A 256 17.57 -4.29 3.98
N ASN A 257 18.04 -4.05 2.77
CA ASN A 257 18.59 -2.76 2.37
C ASN A 257 17.47 -1.72 2.16
N VAL A 258 16.81 -1.37 3.26
CA VAL A 258 15.73 -0.37 3.33
C VAL A 258 16.06 0.62 4.44
N ILE A 259 15.79 1.90 4.21
CA ILE A 259 15.83 2.93 5.24
C ILE A 259 14.54 3.75 5.17
N ALA A 260 13.97 4.06 6.33
CA ALA A 260 12.80 4.92 6.42
C ALA A 260 13.07 6.13 7.34
N PHE A 261 12.49 7.26 6.96
CA PHE A 261 12.52 8.51 7.71
C PHE A 261 11.12 8.83 8.20
N ARG A 262 10.96 8.86 9.52
CA ARG A 262 9.74 9.35 10.15
C ARG A 262 9.83 10.86 10.27
N LEU A 263 8.85 11.54 9.72
CA LEU A 263 8.75 13.00 9.74
C LEU A 263 7.68 13.44 10.75
N GLN A 264 7.66 14.72 11.07
CA GLN A 264 6.54 15.32 11.81
C GLN A 264 5.21 15.06 11.10
N ASN A 265 4.09 15.15 11.83
CA ASN A 265 2.72 14.99 11.32
C ASN A 265 2.46 13.65 10.61
N GLU A 266 2.99 12.56 11.16
CA GLU A 266 2.80 11.20 10.65
C GLU A 266 3.25 11.02 9.18
N ALA A 267 4.03 11.97 8.62
CA ALA A 267 4.60 11.80 7.30
C ALA A 267 5.82 10.85 7.34
N ARG A 268 6.01 10.10 6.26
CA ARG A 268 7.06 9.07 6.18
C ARG A 268 7.64 8.98 4.78
N VAL A 269 8.94 8.74 4.69
CA VAL A 269 9.65 8.46 3.44
C VAL A 269 10.39 7.15 3.60
N VAL A 270 10.13 6.17 2.73
CA VAL A 270 10.81 4.88 2.72
C VAL A 270 11.62 4.75 1.45
N VAL A 271 12.90 4.43 1.57
CA VAL A 271 13.83 4.27 0.45
C VAL A 271 14.27 2.82 0.34
N ARG A 272 14.10 2.26 -0.85
CA ARG A 272 14.44 0.88 -1.15
C ARG A 272 15.09 0.77 -2.52
N PRO A 273 16.32 0.27 -2.63
CA PRO A 273 16.91 -0.06 -3.92
C PRO A 273 16.28 -1.32 -4.52
N SER A 274 16.27 -1.41 -5.83
CA SER A 274 15.93 -2.65 -6.52
C SER A 274 17.07 -3.67 -6.35
N GLY A 275 16.72 -4.94 -6.24
CA GLY A 275 17.72 -6.02 -6.17
C GLY A 275 18.27 -6.44 -7.52
N THR A 276 17.61 -6.08 -8.63
CA THR A 276 17.92 -6.57 -9.99
C THR A 276 18.25 -5.46 -10.98
N GLU A 277 17.88 -4.22 -10.69
CA GLU A 277 18.07 -3.06 -11.57
C GLU A 277 18.73 -1.92 -10.82
N PRO A 278 19.52 -1.05 -11.45
CA PRO A 278 20.09 0.14 -10.84
C PRO A 278 19.03 1.22 -10.64
N LYS A 279 18.10 0.96 -9.73
CA LYS A 279 16.90 1.75 -9.52
C LYS A 279 16.56 1.85 -8.03
N ILE A 280 16.27 3.04 -7.57
CA ILE A 280 15.80 3.32 -6.21
C ILE A 280 14.30 3.63 -6.28
N LYS A 281 13.51 2.93 -5.47
CA LYS A 281 12.10 3.26 -5.21
C LYS A 281 12.01 4.05 -3.91
N VAL A 282 11.26 5.11 -3.95
CA VAL A 282 10.95 5.94 -2.78
C VAL A 282 9.44 6.01 -2.61
N TYR A 283 8.98 5.64 -1.43
CA TYR A 283 7.57 5.68 -1.04
C TYR A 283 7.36 6.84 -0.09
N TYR A 284 6.31 7.59 -0.34
CA TYR A 284 5.94 8.77 0.45
C TYR A 284 4.56 8.56 1.03
N THR A 285 4.46 8.75 2.34
CA THR A 285 3.19 8.82 3.05
C THR A 285 3.04 10.21 3.65
N THR A 286 1.92 10.84 3.44
CA THR A 286 1.56 12.10 4.09
C THR A 286 0.11 12.06 4.57
N THR A 287 -0.19 12.86 5.56
CA THR A 287 -1.55 13.04 6.06
C THR A 287 -1.97 14.50 5.93
N GLY A 288 -3.24 14.72 5.65
CA GLY A 288 -3.81 16.06 5.51
C GLY A 288 -5.26 16.12 6.00
N LYS A 289 -5.76 17.34 6.15
CA LYS A 289 -7.19 17.56 6.45
C LYS A 289 -8.06 17.34 5.21
N THR A 290 -7.51 17.62 4.05
CA THR A 290 -8.13 17.40 2.75
C THR A 290 -7.18 16.63 1.83
N SER A 291 -7.72 16.04 0.77
CA SER A 291 -6.90 15.37 -0.26
C SER A 291 -5.94 16.33 -0.94
N GLU A 292 -6.35 17.59 -1.11
CA GLU A 292 -5.50 18.64 -1.70
C GLU A 292 -4.33 18.99 -0.77
N ASP A 293 -4.59 19.15 0.55
CA ASP A 293 -3.54 19.41 1.54
C ASP A 293 -2.50 18.28 1.56
N ALA A 294 -2.97 17.02 1.61
CA ALA A 294 -2.09 15.86 1.60
C ALA A 294 -1.28 15.77 0.31
N ALA A 295 -1.89 16.01 -0.86
CA ALA A 295 -1.22 15.98 -2.16
C ALA A 295 -0.17 17.09 -2.30
N ASN A 296 -0.48 18.32 -1.86
CA ASN A 296 0.46 19.45 -1.90
C ASN A 296 1.66 19.19 -0.99
N LEU A 297 1.42 18.63 0.19
CA LEU A 297 2.45 18.22 1.11
C LEU A 297 3.35 17.13 0.50
N THR A 298 2.75 16.11 -0.11
CA THR A 298 3.48 15.05 -0.80
C THR A 298 4.40 15.62 -1.87
N LYS A 299 3.92 16.52 -2.72
CA LYS A 299 4.74 17.18 -3.76
C LYS A 299 5.93 17.95 -3.18
N SER A 300 5.72 18.65 -2.07
CA SER A 300 6.80 19.38 -1.38
C SER A 300 7.89 18.42 -0.89
N ILE A 301 7.50 17.33 -0.23
CA ILE A 301 8.41 16.29 0.26
C ILE A 301 9.14 15.60 -0.90
N GLN A 302 8.44 15.26 -1.97
CA GLN A 302 9.02 14.64 -3.18
C GLN A 302 10.09 15.51 -3.82
N ASN A 303 9.79 16.81 -4.02
CA ASN A 303 10.71 17.76 -4.64
C ASN A 303 12.00 17.94 -3.83
N ASP A 304 11.89 17.97 -2.52
CA ASP A 304 13.05 18.14 -1.64
C ASP A 304 13.84 16.82 -1.54
N PHE A 305 13.15 15.69 -1.42
CA PHE A 305 13.81 14.39 -1.32
C PHE A 305 14.53 14.00 -2.63
N THR A 306 13.99 14.39 -3.79
CA THR A 306 14.66 14.25 -5.09
C THR A 306 16.04 14.92 -5.08
N LYS A 307 16.14 16.16 -4.54
CA LYS A 307 17.41 16.87 -4.39
C LYS A 307 18.35 16.19 -3.39
N ILE A 308 17.82 15.67 -2.28
CA ILE A 308 18.60 14.92 -1.28
C ILE A 308 19.23 13.69 -1.92
N LEU A 309 18.54 13.02 -2.84
CA LEU A 309 19.08 11.88 -3.58
C LEU A 309 20.06 12.27 -4.71
N GLY A 310 20.15 13.54 -5.07
CA GLY A 310 21.00 14.04 -6.16
C GLY A 310 20.45 13.78 -7.56
N PHE A 311 19.11 13.87 -7.72
CA PHE A 311 18.40 13.80 -9.00
C PHE A 311 17.75 15.12 -9.36
#